data_69df8ea58edc6905f080806cee53a583
#
_entry.id   69df8ea58edc6905f080806cee53a583
#
_cell.length_a   1.000
_cell.length_b   1.000
_cell.length_c   1.000
_cell.angle_alpha   90.00
_cell.angle_beta   90.00
_cell.angle_gamma   90.00
#
_symmetry.space_group_name_H-M   'P 1'
#
loop_
_entity.id
_entity.type
_entity.pdbx_description
1 polymer ?
#
loop_
_entity_poly.entity_id
_entity_poly.type
_entity_poly.pdbx_seq_one_letter_code
_entity_poly.pdbx_strand_id
1 'polypeptide(L)'
;MYKRQEEKLEAYKSVTECSNNDELTELATDWVNRYGTLPQPVESLIMIMRLKLLAKKCGFNKIKLKKPNIIIETKLKSSTFKILKNSLASSVQNKFNFNEGEQLSIITIRGLGATEIQNQIDQLMLWFGSFEREIKNFDKELIKRD
;
A
#
# COMPACT_ATOMS: atom_id res chain seq x y z
N MET A 1 21.61 23.88 11.19
CA MET A 1 21.16 22.62 11.80
C MET A 1 19.72 22.63 12.26
N TYR A 2 19.29 23.67 12.97
CA TYR A 2 17.88 23.77 13.41
C TYR A 2 16.88 23.84 12.28
N LYS A 3 17.21 24.54 11.20
CA LYS A 3 16.35 24.67 10.02
C LYS A 3 16.07 23.33 9.36
N ARG A 4 17.07 22.43 9.33
CA ARG A 4 16.88 21.08 8.71
C ARG A 4 15.92 20.19 9.50
N GLN A 5 15.94 20.29 10.83
CA GLN A 5 15.03 19.49 11.66
C GLN A 5 13.59 20.00 11.57
N GLU A 6 13.40 21.31 11.58
CA GLU A 6 12.10 21.93 11.40
C GLU A 6 11.53 21.62 10.02
N GLU A 7 12.36 21.70 8.99
CA GLU A 7 11.99 21.36 7.61
C GLU A 7 11.61 19.90 7.50
N LYS A 8 12.35 18.99 8.16
CA LYS A 8 12.00 17.56 8.18
C LYS A 8 10.67 17.31 8.85
N LEU A 9 10.40 17.95 9.99
CA LEU A 9 9.13 17.81 10.69
C LEU A 9 7.96 18.30 9.84
N GLU A 10 8.13 19.44 9.17
CA GLU A 10 7.13 19.96 8.24
C GLU A 10 6.89 19.02 7.08
N ALA A 11 7.98 18.43 6.53
CA ALA A 11 7.87 17.46 5.46
C ALA A 11 7.10 16.21 5.89
N TYR A 12 7.42 15.66 7.06
CA TYR A 12 6.72 14.50 7.62
C TYR A 12 5.24 14.79 7.78
N LYS A 13 4.91 15.94 8.35
CA LYS A 13 3.52 16.37 8.54
C LYS A 13 2.80 16.49 7.21
N SER A 14 3.44 17.14 6.23
CA SER A 14 2.87 17.31 4.89
C SER A 14 2.63 15.97 4.19
N VAL A 15 3.58 15.04 4.33
CA VAL A 15 3.43 13.68 3.76
C VAL A 15 2.22 12.97 4.36
N THR A 16 2.07 13.03 5.69
CA THR A 16 0.95 12.35 6.37
C THR A 16 -0.40 12.99 6.07
N GLU A 17 -0.43 14.25 5.66
CA GLU A 17 -1.67 14.96 5.30
C GLU A 17 -2.09 14.72 3.85
N CYS A 18 -1.23 14.13 3.01
CA CYS A 18 -1.59 13.83 1.62
C CYS A 18 -2.70 12.79 1.55
N SER A 19 -3.70 13.05 0.72
CA SER A 19 -4.85 12.16 0.55
C SER A 19 -4.80 11.34 -0.74
N ASN A 20 -3.90 11.65 -1.66
CA ASN A 20 -3.74 10.91 -2.91
C ASN A 20 -2.29 10.90 -3.38
N ASN A 21 -2.02 10.07 -4.38
CA ASN A 21 -0.68 9.87 -4.91
C ASN A 21 -0.14 11.12 -5.63
N ASP A 22 -1.02 11.89 -6.26
CA ASP A 22 -0.62 13.13 -6.97
C ASP A 22 -0.08 14.15 -5.98
N GLU A 23 -0.72 14.31 -4.83
CA GLU A 23 -0.25 15.19 -3.77
C GLU A 23 1.12 14.79 -3.25
N LEU A 24 1.35 13.47 -3.09
CA LEU A 24 2.66 12.95 -2.67
C LEU A 24 3.74 13.26 -3.71
N THR A 25 3.42 13.09 -4.99
CA THR A 25 4.34 13.37 -6.10
C THR A 25 4.69 14.85 -6.16
N GLU A 26 3.70 15.73 -6.02
CA GLU A 26 3.91 17.18 -5.99
C GLU A 26 4.79 17.58 -4.82
N LEU A 27 4.54 17.01 -3.65
CA LEU A 27 5.33 17.28 -2.44
C LEU A 27 6.78 16.86 -2.63
N ALA A 28 7.01 15.67 -3.18
CA ALA A 28 8.36 15.17 -3.43
C ALA A 28 9.10 16.04 -4.45
N THR A 29 8.42 16.43 -5.52
CA THR A 29 8.98 17.29 -6.57
C THR A 29 9.34 18.67 -6.00
N ASP A 30 8.44 19.26 -5.22
CA ASP A 30 8.66 20.56 -4.59
C ASP A 30 9.84 20.51 -3.63
N TRP A 31 9.96 19.45 -2.85
CA TRP A 31 11.08 19.26 -1.93
C TRP A 31 12.41 19.21 -2.69
N VAL A 32 12.47 18.39 -3.76
CA VAL A 32 13.70 18.24 -4.56
C VAL A 32 14.09 19.58 -5.19
N ASN A 33 13.11 20.35 -5.67
CA ASN A 33 13.37 21.67 -6.28
C ASN A 33 13.91 22.68 -5.27
N ARG A 34 13.48 22.61 -4.01
CA ARG A 34 13.90 23.56 -2.98
C ARG A 34 15.17 23.16 -2.26
N TYR A 35 15.34 21.87 -1.97
CA TYR A 35 16.37 21.39 -1.06
C TYR A 35 17.31 20.36 -1.67
N GLY A 36 17.04 19.90 -2.87
CA GLY A 36 17.82 18.84 -3.53
C GLY A 36 17.29 17.45 -3.17
N THR A 37 18.19 16.47 -3.08
CA THR A 37 17.84 15.08 -2.85
C THR A 37 17.01 14.88 -1.58
N LEU A 38 15.95 14.07 -1.66
CA LEU A 38 15.14 13.71 -0.49
C LEU A 38 15.98 12.95 0.54
N PRO A 39 15.89 13.33 1.83
CA PRO A 39 16.49 12.49 2.88
C PRO A 39 15.87 11.12 2.90
N GLN A 40 16.67 10.09 3.19
CA GLN A 40 16.22 8.71 3.21
C GLN A 40 14.96 8.48 4.08
N PRO A 41 14.87 9.03 5.30
CA PRO A 41 13.66 8.84 6.10
C PRO A 41 12.40 9.43 5.48
N VAL A 42 12.52 10.57 4.78
CA VAL A 42 11.38 11.20 4.09
C VAL A 42 10.96 10.35 2.89
N GLU A 43 11.93 9.88 2.12
CA GLU A 43 11.67 8.99 0.97
C GLU A 43 10.94 7.71 1.42
N SER A 44 11.40 7.10 2.51
CA SER A 44 10.77 5.91 3.07
C SER A 44 9.33 6.17 3.51
N LEU A 45 9.09 7.32 4.14
CA LEU A 45 7.75 7.71 4.58
C LEU A 45 6.81 7.90 3.38
N ILE A 46 7.29 8.53 2.31
CA ILE A 46 6.52 8.72 1.08
C ILE A 46 6.13 7.36 0.50
N MET A 47 7.05 6.40 0.47
CA MET A 47 6.76 5.04 -0.02
C MET A 47 5.70 4.35 0.83
N ILE A 48 5.78 4.48 2.15
CA ILE A 48 4.80 3.92 3.07
C ILE A 48 3.42 4.56 2.83
N MET A 49 3.37 5.87 2.64
CA MET A 49 2.11 6.55 2.36
C MET A 49 1.51 6.14 1.01
N ARG A 50 2.35 5.96 -0.02
CA ARG A 50 1.90 5.44 -1.32
C ARG A 50 1.29 4.05 -1.16
N LEU A 51 1.94 3.20 -0.36
CA LEU A 51 1.43 1.85 -0.07
C LEU A 51 0.08 1.91 0.63
N LYS A 52 -0.06 2.77 1.64
CA LYS A 52 -1.33 2.93 2.36
C LYS A 52 -2.46 3.40 1.45
N LEU A 53 -2.18 4.36 0.57
CA LEU A 53 -3.17 4.87 -0.37
C LEU A 53 -3.58 3.81 -1.38
N LEU A 54 -2.63 3.03 -1.86
CA LEU A 54 -2.89 1.92 -2.78
C LEU A 54 -3.70 0.82 -2.09
N ALA A 55 -3.35 0.47 -0.85
CA ALA A 55 -4.09 -0.50 -0.05
C ALA A 55 -5.56 -0.07 0.12
N LYS A 56 -5.78 1.21 0.37
CA LYS A 56 -7.14 1.75 0.50
C LYS A 56 -7.94 1.57 -0.78
N LYS A 57 -7.31 1.78 -1.94
CA LYS A 57 -7.95 1.54 -3.24
C LYS A 57 -8.30 0.08 -3.45
N CYS A 58 -7.54 -0.84 -2.87
CA CYS A 58 -7.81 -2.28 -2.93
C CYS A 58 -8.91 -2.72 -1.94
N GLY A 59 -9.38 -1.82 -1.09
CA GLY A 59 -10.36 -2.16 -0.06
C GLY A 59 -9.74 -2.65 1.24
N PHE A 60 -8.47 -2.42 1.45
CA PHE A 60 -7.75 -2.82 2.67
C PHE A 60 -7.75 -1.67 3.67
N ASN A 61 -8.18 -1.97 4.90
CA ASN A 61 -8.36 -0.95 5.93
C ASN A 61 -7.10 -0.71 6.76
N LYS A 62 -6.34 -1.76 7.01
CA LYS A 62 -5.16 -1.67 7.88
C LYS A 62 -4.15 -2.76 7.53
N ILE A 63 -2.87 -2.40 7.60
CA ILE A 63 -1.76 -3.32 7.41
C ILE A 63 -0.93 -3.33 8.69
N LYS A 64 -0.63 -4.53 9.21
CA LYS A 64 0.17 -4.71 10.42
C LYS A 64 1.30 -5.67 10.14
N LEU A 65 2.46 -5.38 10.71
CA LEU A 65 3.58 -6.33 10.72
C LEU A 65 3.46 -7.18 11.97
N LYS A 66 3.28 -8.48 11.79
CA LYS A 66 3.24 -9.46 12.87
C LYS A 66 4.16 -10.61 12.51
N LYS A 67 5.45 -10.41 12.77
CA LYS A 67 6.50 -11.34 12.34
C LYS A 67 6.17 -12.79 12.63
N PRO A 68 6.37 -13.71 11.70
CA PRO A 68 6.98 -13.51 10.37
C PRO A 68 6.01 -13.11 9.27
N ASN A 69 4.80 -12.70 9.62
CA ASN A 69 3.70 -12.44 8.66
C ASN A 69 3.35 -10.98 8.56
N ILE A 70 2.65 -10.65 7.47
CA ILE A 70 1.98 -9.36 7.31
C ILE A 70 0.47 -9.63 7.43
N ILE A 71 -0.22 -8.84 8.23
CA ILE A 71 -1.65 -8.97 8.48
C ILE A 71 -2.39 -7.78 7.88
N ILE A 72 -3.43 -8.04 7.10
CA ILE A 72 -4.25 -7.02 6.48
C ILE A 72 -5.69 -7.16 6.97
N GLU A 73 -6.25 -6.08 7.50
CA GLU A 73 -7.67 -6.02 7.88
C GLU A 73 -8.45 -5.43 6.71
N THR A 74 -9.54 -6.08 6.33
CA THR A 74 -10.34 -5.67 5.18
C THR A 74 -11.82 -5.99 5.38
N LYS A 75 -12.67 -5.22 4.69
CA LYS A 75 -14.11 -5.50 4.62
C LYS A 75 -14.48 -6.34 3.40
N LEU A 76 -13.49 -6.68 2.56
CA LEU A 76 -13.74 -7.50 1.38
C LEU A 76 -14.24 -8.89 1.77
N LYS A 77 -15.12 -9.43 0.93
CA LYS A 77 -15.58 -10.80 1.07
C LYS A 77 -14.59 -11.76 0.42
N SER A 78 -14.64 -13.02 0.84
CA SER A 78 -13.79 -14.08 0.31
C SER A 78 -13.85 -14.19 -1.22
N SER A 79 -15.04 -14.08 -1.78
CA SER A 79 -15.26 -14.17 -3.23
C SER A 79 -14.54 -13.05 -3.98
N THR A 80 -14.62 -11.84 -3.48
CA THR A 80 -13.95 -10.68 -4.09
C THR A 80 -12.44 -10.81 -4.00
N PHE A 81 -11.93 -11.15 -2.83
CA PHE A 81 -10.50 -11.33 -2.65
C PHE A 81 -9.93 -12.44 -3.52
N LYS A 82 -10.68 -13.52 -3.72
CA LYS A 82 -10.27 -14.63 -4.57
C LYS A 82 -10.02 -14.15 -6.01
N ILE A 83 -10.87 -13.26 -6.52
CA ILE A 83 -10.71 -12.67 -7.85
C ILE A 83 -9.41 -11.89 -7.94
N LEU A 84 -9.15 -11.05 -6.92
CA LEU A 84 -7.92 -10.26 -6.87
C LEU A 84 -6.68 -11.16 -6.79
N LYS A 85 -6.74 -12.18 -5.94
CA LYS A 85 -5.62 -13.11 -5.73
C LYS A 85 -5.27 -13.87 -7.02
N ASN A 86 -6.26 -14.16 -7.86
CA ASN A 86 -6.04 -14.86 -9.12
C ASN A 86 -5.18 -14.07 -10.11
N SER A 87 -5.03 -12.77 -9.92
CA SER A 87 -4.14 -11.94 -10.75
C SER A 87 -2.66 -12.20 -10.47
N LEU A 88 -2.34 -12.87 -9.36
CA LEU A 88 -0.97 -13.16 -8.94
C LEU A 88 -0.52 -14.55 -9.41
N ALA A 89 0.80 -14.72 -9.50
CA ALA A 89 1.38 -16.04 -9.80
C ALA A 89 1.00 -17.05 -8.72
N SER A 90 0.85 -18.33 -9.11
CA SER A 90 0.43 -19.40 -8.19
C SER A 90 1.30 -19.51 -6.95
N SER A 91 2.62 -19.34 -7.12
CA SER A 91 3.57 -19.40 -6.00
C SER A 91 3.34 -18.27 -4.99
N VAL A 92 2.90 -17.10 -5.46
CA VAL A 92 2.58 -15.97 -4.61
C VAL A 92 1.23 -16.16 -3.93
N GLN A 93 0.23 -16.66 -4.67
CA GLN A 93 -1.11 -16.93 -4.12
C GLN A 93 -1.06 -17.81 -2.88
N ASN A 94 -0.16 -18.78 -2.86
CA ASN A 94 -0.01 -19.72 -1.74
C ASN A 94 0.42 -19.06 -0.44
N LYS A 95 0.97 -17.86 -0.50
CA LYS A 95 1.36 -17.10 0.70
C LYS A 95 0.19 -16.41 1.39
N PHE A 96 -0.94 -16.28 0.70
CA PHE A 96 -2.10 -15.55 1.19
C PHE A 96 -3.11 -16.49 1.83
N ASN A 97 -3.47 -16.22 3.08
CA ASN A 97 -4.59 -16.87 3.77
C ASN A 97 -5.67 -15.84 4.04
N PHE A 98 -6.91 -16.20 3.78
CA PHE A 98 -8.07 -15.34 4.00
C PHE A 98 -8.97 -15.96 5.08
N ASN A 99 -9.21 -15.21 6.15
CA ASN A 99 -10.13 -15.61 7.22
C ASN A 99 -11.29 -14.62 7.24
N GLU A 100 -12.46 -15.07 6.82
CA GLU A 100 -13.64 -14.22 6.77
C GLU A 100 -14.23 -14.04 8.17
N GLY A 101 -14.45 -12.77 8.56
CA GLY A 101 -15.09 -12.41 9.81
C GLY A 101 -16.44 -11.76 9.54
N GLU A 102 -17.23 -11.57 10.58
CA GLU A 102 -18.56 -10.96 10.46
C GLU A 102 -18.48 -9.51 10.02
N GLN A 103 -17.60 -8.72 10.63
CA GLN A 103 -17.43 -7.30 10.32
C GLN A 103 -16.16 -7.03 9.54
N LEU A 104 -15.07 -7.68 9.91
CA LEU A 104 -13.78 -7.54 9.27
C LEU A 104 -13.23 -8.92 8.95
N SER A 105 -12.59 -9.02 7.80
CA SER A 105 -11.85 -10.22 7.38
C SER A 105 -10.36 -9.96 7.53
N ILE A 106 -9.59 -11.02 7.68
CA ILE A 106 -8.15 -10.94 7.90
C ILE A 106 -7.44 -11.68 6.77
N ILE A 107 -6.53 -10.96 6.10
CA ILE A 107 -5.63 -11.55 5.12
C ILE A 107 -4.26 -11.69 5.77
N THR A 108 -3.71 -12.90 5.75
CA THR A 108 -2.37 -13.15 6.27
C THR A 108 -1.43 -13.47 5.11
N ILE A 109 -0.34 -12.71 4.98
CA ILE A 109 0.71 -12.97 4.00
C ILE A 109 1.85 -13.64 4.75
N ARG A 110 2.05 -14.93 4.51
CA ARG A 110 3.02 -15.73 5.25
C ARG A 110 4.45 -15.43 4.80
N GLY A 111 5.32 -15.24 5.78
CA GLY A 111 6.76 -15.13 5.57
C GLY A 111 7.27 -13.77 5.11
N LEU A 112 6.42 -12.93 4.56
CA LEU A 112 6.85 -11.62 4.06
C LEU A 112 7.39 -10.74 5.19
N GLY A 113 6.80 -10.82 6.38
CA GLY A 113 7.21 -10.04 7.54
C GLY A 113 8.58 -10.40 8.10
N ALA A 114 9.16 -11.52 7.66
CA ALA A 114 10.51 -11.92 8.06
C ALA A 114 11.61 -11.30 7.18
N THR A 115 11.22 -10.67 6.06
CA THR A 115 12.15 -10.03 5.13
C THR A 115 12.44 -8.59 5.54
N GLU A 116 13.40 -7.95 4.89
CA GLU A 116 13.72 -6.55 5.13
C GLU A 116 12.55 -5.65 4.75
N ILE A 117 12.43 -4.51 5.44
CA ILE A 117 11.30 -3.59 5.25
C ILE A 117 11.17 -3.12 3.79
N GLN A 118 12.29 -2.86 3.13
CA GLN A 118 12.25 -2.42 1.72
C GLN A 118 11.65 -3.50 0.83
N ASN A 119 12.00 -4.76 1.06
CA ASN A 119 11.43 -5.88 0.31
C ASN A 119 9.93 -6.03 0.59
N GLN A 120 9.52 -5.84 1.84
CA GLN A 120 8.11 -5.88 2.20
C GLN A 120 7.31 -4.84 1.41
N ILE A 121 7.81 -3.61 1.38
CA ILE A 121 7.16 -2.50 0.66
C ILE A 121 7.11 -2.79 -0.84
N ASP A 122 8.23 -3.22 -1.42
CA ASP A 122 8.31 -3.50 -2.86
C ASP A 122 7.34 -4.59 -3.28
N GLN A 123 7.27 -5.68 -2.52
CA GLN A 123 6.36 -6.79 -2.84
C GLN A 123 4.90 -6.39 -2.69
N LEU A 124 4.56 -5.68 -1.61
CA LEU A 124 3.19 -5.21 -1.39
C LEU A 124 2.76 -4.23 -2.47
N MET A 125 3.63 -3.31 -2.89
CA MET A 125 3.34 -2.39 -3.98
C MET A 125 3.05 -3.14 -5.29
N LEU A 126 3.84 -4.16 -5.58
CA LEU A 126 3.67 -4.97 -6.78
C LEU A 126 2.32 -5.72 -6.76
N TRP A 127 2.03 -6.40 -5.66
CA TRP A 127 0.80 -7.19 -5.53
C TRP A 127 -0.45 -6.31 -5.47
N PHE A 128 -0.41 -5.24 -4.69
CA PHE A 128 -1.55 -4.31 -4.59
C PHE A 128 -1.78 -3.58 -5.92
N GLY A 129 -0.72 -3.32 -6.68
CA GLY A 129 -0.84 -2.78 -8.04
C GLY A 129 -1.60 -3.70 -8.97
N SER A 130 -1.34 -5.01 -8.86
CA SER A 130 -2.09 -6.03 -9.61
C SER A 130 -3.56 -6.02 -9.20
N PHE A 131 -3.83 -5.94 -7.90
CA PHE A 131 -5.21 -5.89 -7.39
C PHE A 131 -5.95 -4.65 -7.89
N GLU A 132 -5.29 -3.49 -7.88
CA GLU A 132 -5.89 -2.25 -8.39
C GLU A 132 -6.27 -2.37 -9.86
N ARG A 133 -5.40 -2.97 -10.67
CA ARG A 133 -5.68 -3.18 -12.09
C ARG A 133 -6.90 -4.10 -12.28
N GLU A 134 -7.01 -5.15 -11.49
CA GLU A 134 -8.17 -6.04 -11.53
C GLU A 134 -9.46 -5.32 -11.16
N ILE A 135 -9.42 -4.48 -10.13
CA ILE A 135 -10.58 -3.69 -9.71
C ILE A 135 -11.02 -2.74 -10.82
N LYS A 136 -10.07 -2.06 -11.46
CA LYS A 136 -10.36 -1.14 -12.58
C LYS A 136 -10.95 -1.88 -13.78
N ASN A 137 -10.44 -3.06 -14.09
CA ASN A 137 -10.96 -3.89 -15.19
C ASN A 137 -12.38 -4.36 -14.89
N PHE A 138 -12.64 -4.76 -13.66
CA PHE A 138 -13.96 -5.19 -13.22
C PHE A 138 -14.98 -4.04 -13.34
N ASP A 139 -14.62 -2.85 -12.89
CA ASP A 139 -15.47 -1.66 -12.99
C ASP A 139 -15.78 -1.30 -14.45
N LYS A 140 -14.78 -1.42 -15.34
CA LYS A 140 -14.96 -1.17 -16.77
C LYS A 140 -15.94 -2.17 -17.39
N GLU A 141 -15.86 -3.44 -17.01
CA GLU A 141 -16.80 -4.47 -17.49
C GLU A 141 -18.22 -4.19 -17.04
N LEU A 142 -18.40 -3.76 -15.79
CA LEU A 142 -19.71 -3.39 -15.27
C LEU A 142 -20.31 -2.20 -16.02
N ILE A 143 -19.50 -1.19 -16.34
CA ILE A 143 -19.92 -0.03 -17.10
C ILE A 143 -20.32 -0.41 -18.52
N LYS A 144 -19.61 -1.37 -19.13
CA LYS A 144 -19.90 -1.84 -20.49
C LYS A 144 -21.19 -2.67 -20.59
N ARG A 145 -21.64 -3.27 -19.48
CA ARG A 145 -22.85 -4.10 -19.44
C ARG A 145 -24.13 -3.28 -19.31
N ASP A 146 -24.00 -2.05 -18.86
CA ASP A 146 -25.11 -1.13 -18.75
C ASP A 146 -25.22 -0.25 -20.01
#